data_5a41f7d0cca32d373c14c501a1ee3143
#
_entry.id   5a41f7d0cca32d373c14c501a1ee3143
#
_cell.length_a   1.000
_cell.length_b   1.000
_cell.length_c   1.000
_cell.angle_alpha   90.00
_cell.angle_beta   90.00
_cell.angle_gamma   90.00
#
_symmetry.space_group_name_H-M   'P 1'
#
loop_
_entity.id
_entity.type
_entity.pdbx_description
1 polymer ?
#
loop_
_entity_poly.entity_id
_entity_poly.type
_entity_poly.pdbx_seq_one_letter_code
_entity_poly.pdbx_strand_id
1 'polypeptide(L)'
;MLVDTSEQSAAVGLLERPDPADLAPPSTYRRLLDLFHRGDIAYRLMDHPPEGQTTLASELRGHELSAAAKCMVVTVTKGGRPARHVLAVVPGDCRVDLKQVARVAGGGKARFAEQGVAEALGATVSGTITPFSFHPDLQVLADPALFDQPELYFNAARLDRSVAIKSADYLRLARPQVVPIT
;
A
#
# COMPACT_ATOMS: atom_id res chain seq x y z
N MET A 1 -68.79 -18.05 17.59
CA MET A 1 -67.71 -17.14 17.97
C MET A 1 -66.41 -17.92 17.77
N LEU A 2 -65.84 -17.83 16.59
CA LEU A 2 -64.65 -18.57 16.18
C LEU A 2 -63.49 -17.70 16.47
N VAL A 3 -62.51 -18.15 17.28
CA VAL A 3 -61.21 -17.52 17.50
C VAL A 3 -60.22 -18.23 16.59
N ASP A 4 -59.75 -17.47 15.62
CA ASP A 4 -58.72 -17.85 14.69
C ASP A 4 -57.36 -17.73 15.39
N THR A 5 -56.68 -18.85 15.55
CA THR A 5 -55.35 -18.91 16.11
C THR A 5 -54.37 -19.05 14.95
N SER A 6 -53.95 -17.91 14.42
CA SER A 6 -52.87 -17.87 13.42
C SER A 6 -51.50 -18.22 14.07
N GLU A 7 -51.01 -19.39 13.71
CA GLU A 7 -49.66 -19.85 14.01
C GLU A 7 -48.65 -18.93 13.34
N GLN A 8 -47.88 -18.19 14.14
CA GLN A 8 -46.67 -17.51 13.70
C GLN A 8 -45.55 -18.56 13.59
N SER A 9 -45.34 -19.05 12.38
CA SER A 9 -44.15 -19.83 12.05
C SER A 9 -42.96 -18.92 12.08
N ALA A 10 -42.15 -19.03 13.14
CA ALA A 10 -40.84 -18.39 13.21
C ALA A 10 -39.91 -19.07 12.19
N ALA A 11 -39.62 -18.37 11.11
CA ALA A 11 -38.55 -18.77 10.18
C ALA A 11 -37.21 -18.72 10.90
N VAL A 12 -36.69 -19.90 11.28
CA VAL A 12 -35.30 -20.03 11.71
C VAL A 12 -34.44 -19.77 10.49
N GLY A 13 -33.85 -18.57 10.42
CA GLY A 13 -32.87 -18.23 9.39
C GLY A 13 -31.70 -19.21 9.47
N LEU A 14 -31.57 -20.03 8.45
CA LEU A 14 -30.36 -20.81 8.23
C LEU A 14 -29.18 -19.81 8.19
N LEU A 15 -28.31 -19.87 9.20
CA LEU A 15 -27.01 -19.23 9.15
C LEU A 15 -26.25 -19.84 7.98
N GLU A 16 -26.22 -19.13 6.87
CA GLU A 16 -25.39 -19.50 5.72
C GLU A 16 -23.96 -19.61 6.19
N ARG A 17 -23.35 -20.75 5.91
CA ARG A 17 -21.91 -20.92 6.16
C ARG A 17 -21.18 -19.91 5.29
N PRO A 18 -20.25 -19.13 5.86
CA PRO A 18 -19.48 -18.18 5.05
C PRO A 18 -18.76 -18.96 3.93
N ASP A 19 -18.74 -18.37 2.73
CA ASP A 19 -17.99 -18.90 1.59
C ASP A 19 -16.52 -19.04 2.03
N PRO A 20 -15.82 -20.16 1.69
CA PRO A 20 -14.38 -20.28 1.93
C PRO A 20 -13.56 -19.08 1.43
N ALA A 21 -14.02 -18.38 0.39
CA ALA A 21 -13.45 -17.13 -0.09
C ALA A 21 -13.59 -15.97 0.91
N ASP A 22 -14.61 -15.98 1.77
CA ASP A 22 -14.81 -15.00 2.83
C ASP A 22 -13.89 -15.23 4.04
N LEU A 23 -13.33 -16.43 4.16
CA LEU A 23 -12.37 -16.80 5.20
C LEU A 23 -10.91 -16.52 4.83
N ALA A 24 -10.63 -16.26 3.55
CA ALA A 24 -9.30 -15.87 3.11
C ALA A 24 -8.96 -14.47 3.63
N PRO A 25 -7.68 -14.22 4.05
CA PRO A 25 -7.29 -12.88 4.45
C PRO A 25 -7.52 -11.91 3.28
N PRO A 26 -8.05 -10.70 3.58
CA PRO A 26 -8.36 -9.74 2.53
C PRO A 26 -7.11 -9.38 1.72
N SER A 27 -7.25 -9.30 0.39
CA SER A 27 -6.16 -8.86 -0.50
C SER A 27 -5.62 -7.48 -0.08
N THR A 28 -4.37 -7.18 -0.43
CA THR A 28 -3.78 -5.86 -0.15
C THR A 28 -4.60 -4.73 -0.77
N TYR A 29 -5.18 -4.94 -1.95
CA TYR A 29 -6.13 -4.00 -2.55
C TYR A 29 -7.32 -3.71 -1.64
N ARG A 30 -7.97 -4.75 -1.09
CA ARG A 30 -9.11 -4.58 -0.18
C ARG A 30 -8.71 -3.89 1.11
N ARG A 31 -7.57 -4.29 1.69
CA ARG A 31 -7.02 -3.64 2.91
C ARG A 31 -6.73 -2.16 2.69
N LEU A 32 -6.26 -1.79 1.49
CA LEU A 32 -6.01 -0.41 1.10
C LEU A 32 -7.31 0.41 1.06
N LEU A 33 -8.34 -0.10 0.37
CA LEU A 33 -9.64 0.59 0.31
C LEU A 33 -10.31 0.69 1.68
N ASP A 34 -10.23 -0.36 2.49
CA ASP A 34 -10.74 -0.35 3.87
C ASP A 34 -10.01 0.69 4.74
N LEU A 35 -8.70 0.88 4.52
CA LEU A 35 -7.94 1.93 5.19
C LEU A 35 -8.45 3.32 4.80
N PHE A 36 -8.73 3.55 3.53
CA PHE A 36 -9.25 4.84 3.04
C PHE A 36 -10.64 5.11 3.58
N HIS A 37 -11.53 4.13 3.57
CA HIS A 37 -12.88 4.27 4.14
C HIS A 37 -12.85 4.57 5.63
N ARG A 38 -12.05 3.82 6.42
CA ARG A 38 -11.89 4.10 7.85
C ARG A 38 -11.24 5.44 8.14
N GLY A 39 -10.38 5.89 7.25
CA GLY A 39 -9.73 7.20 7.34
C GLY A 39 -10.57 8.36 6.85
N ASP A 40 -11.75 8.09 6.29
CA ASP A 40 -12.65 9.09 5.68
C ASP A 40 -11.90 10.02 4.72
N ILE A 41 -11.16 9.43 3.76
CA ILE A 41 -10.46 10.19 2.73
C ILE A 41 -11.15 10.07 1.38
N ALA A 42 -11.07 11.15 0.61
CA ALA A 42 -11.43 11.12 -0.81
C ALA A 42 -10.29 10.51 -1.62
N TYR A 43 -10.61 9.63 -2.56
CA TYR A 43 -9.66 9.06 -3.49
C TYR A 43 -10.29 8.84 -4.87
N ARG A 44 -9.45 8.75 -5.91
CA ARG A 44 -9.88 8.40 -7.26
C ARG A 44 -9.23 7.09 -7.69
N LEU A 45 -10.02 6.16 -8.18
CA LEU A 45 -9.53 4.95 -8.84
C LEU A 45 -9.44 5.17 -10.34
N MET A 46 -8.38 4.65 -10.96
CA MET A 46 -8.11 4.74 -12.38
C MET A 46 -7.80 3.34 -12.92
N ASP A 47 -8.59 2.88 -13.87
CA ASP A 47 -8.33 1.65 -14.59
C ASP A 47 -7.43 1.94 -15.81
N HIS A 48 -6.47 1.08 -16.07
CA HIS A 48 -5.52 1.18 -17.18
C HIS A 48 -5.01 -0.20 -17.59
N PRO A 49 -4.38 -0.35 -18.77
CA PRO A 49 -3.68 -1.58 -19.11
C PRO A 49 -2.67 -1.97 -18.02
N PRO A 50 -2.42 -3.27 -17.79
CA PRO A 50 -1.48 -3.71 -16.77
C PRO A 50 -0.10 -3.09 -16.95
N GLU A 51 0.38 -2.34 -15.94
CA GLU A 51 1.67 -1.68 -15.94
C GLU A 51 2.28 -1.60 -14.54
N GLY A 52 3.53 -2.03 -14.40
CA GLY A 52 4.27 -2.02 -13.14
C GLY A 52 5.44 -1.01 -13.09
N GLN A 53 5.82 -0.45 -14.25
CA GLN A 53 6.90 0.54 -14.33
C GLN A 53 6.36 1.92 -14.04
N THR A 54 6.96 2.62 -13.08
CA THR A 54 6.48 3.93 -12.61
C THR A 54 6.31 4.95 -13.73
N THR A 55 7.27 5.06 -14.65
CA THR A 55 7.23 6.02 -15.76
C THR A 55 6.05 5.74 -16.68
N LEU A 56 5.92 4.51 -17.17
CA LEU A 56 4.84 4.14 -18.09
C LEU A 56 3.46 4.24 -17.42
N ALA A 57 3.35 3.84 -16.16
CA ALA A 57 2.12 4.00 -15.40
C ALA A 57 1.75 5.48 -15.19
N SER A 58 2.72 6.38 -15.03
CA SER A 58 2.48 7.83 -14.93
C SER A 58 1.96 8.41 -16.24
N GLU A 59 2.51 7.98 -17.37
CA GLU A 59 2.01 8.36 -18.71
C GLU A 59 0.56 7.90 -18.92
N LEU A 60 0.25 6.63 -18.59
CA LEU A 60 -1.12 6.10 -18.68
C LEU A 60 -2.12 6.87 -17.81
N ARG A 61 -1.67 7.38 -16.66
CA ARG A 61 -2.49 8.14 -15.71
C ARG A 61 -2.55 9.64 -16.01
N GLY A 62 -1.68 10.13 -16.88
CA GLY A 62 -1.66 11.55 -17.33
C GLY A 62 -1.21 12.53 -16.25
N HIS A 63 -0.20 12.17 -15.44
CA HIS A 63 0.35 13.07 -14.43
C HIS A 63 1.88 13.12 -14.47
N GLU A 64 2.45 14.16 -13.88
CA GLU A 64 3.89 14.32 -13.77
C GLU A 64 4.53 13.17 -12.96
N LEU A 65 5.71 12.72 -13.39
CA LEU A 65 6.43 11.61 -12.76
C LEU A 65 6.77 11.90 -11.29
N SER A 66 7.01 13.16 -10.94
CA SER A 66 7.25 13.62 -9.56
C SER A 66 6.08 13.36 -8.61
N ALA A 67 4.84 13.29 -9.13
CA ALA A 67 3.64 12.99 -8.34
C ALA A 67 3.43 11.48 -8.13
N ALA A 68 4.21 10.62 -8.79
CA ALA A 68 4.15 9.18 -8.55
C ALA A 68 4.84 8.83 -7.23
N ALA A 69 4.15 8.12 -6.34
CA ALA A 69 4.77 7.54 -5.15
C ALA A 69 5.44 6.21 -5.53
N LYS A 70 6.74 6.25 -5.84
CA LYS A 70 7.53 5.08 -6.17
C LYS A 70 7.97 4.35 -4.90
N CYS A 71 7.60 3.09 -4.79
CA CYS A 71 7.77 2.25 -3.61
C CYS A 71 8.84 1.19 -3.83
N MET A 72 9.87 1.18 -2.99
CA MET A 72 10.97 0.22 -3.05
C MET A 72 11.21 -0.40 -1.68
N VAL A 73 11.21 -1.72 -1.58
CA VAL A 73 11.62 -2.39 -0.34
C VAL A 73 13.13 -2.49 -0.30
N VAL A 74 13.70 -2.02 0.80
CA VAL A 74 15.15 -2.00 1.05
C VAL A 74 15.46 -2.90 2.23
N THR A 75 16.41 -3.79 2.06
CA THR A 75 16.97 -4.64 3.13
C THR A 75 18.21 -3.96 3.69
N VAL A 76 18.21 -3.74 5.02
CA VAL A 76 19.34 -3.17 5.74
C VAL A 76 19.94 -4.24 6.66
N THR A 77 21.22 -4.50 6.51
CA THR A 77 21.97 -5.49 7.31
C THR A 77 23.05 -4.80 8.14
N LYS A 78 23.18 -5.20 9.39
CA LYS A 78 24.24 -4.74 10.30
C LYS A 78 24.80 -5.97 11.02
N GLY A 79 26.09 -6.15 10.98
CA GLY A 79 26.78 -7.35 11.51
C GLY A 79 26.23 -7.83 12.85
N GLY A 80 25.93 -9.12 12.94
CA GLY A 80 25.42 -9.77 14.14
C GLY A 80 23.96 -9.50 14.50
N ARG A 81 23.21 -8.77 13.66
CA ARG A 81 21.78 -8.47 13.88
C ARG A 81 20.93 -9.00 12.74
N PRO A 82 19.66 -9.38 13.02
CA PRO A 82 18.70 -9.69 11.96
C PRO A 82 18.57 -8.54 10.96
N ALA A 83 18.33 -8.87 9.69
CA ALA A 83 18.05 -7.89 8.66
C ALA A 83 16.78 -7.11 9.01
N ARG A 84 16.79 -5.80 8.70
CA ARG A 84 15.61 -4.94 8.77
C ARG A 84 15.13 -4.64 7.37
N HIS A 85 13.83 -4.46 7.23
CA HIS A 85 13.24 -4.09 5.96
C HIS A 85 12.52 -2.74 6.11
N VAL A 86 12.73 -1.87 5.14
CA VAL A 86 12.06 -0.58 5.08
C VAL A 86 11.41 -0.42 3.72
N LEU A 87 10.24 0.20 3.70
CA LEU A 87 9.57 0.64 2.49
C LEU A 87 10.00 2.09 2.23
N ALA A 88 10.89 2.28 1.26
CA ALA A 88 11.29 3.60 0.80
C ALA A 88 10.29 4.11 -0.22
N VAL A 89 9.66 5.25 0.06
CA VAL A 89 8.70 5.91 -0.82
C VAL A 89 9.30 7.23 -1.27
N VAL A 90 9.52 7.37 -2.57
CA VAL A 90 10.16 8.53 -3.19
C VAL A 90 9.37 9.00 -4.42
N PRO A 91 9.54 10.26 -4.87
CA PRO A 91 9.00 10.69 -6.16
C PRO A 91 9.46 9.80 -7.30
N GLY A 92 8.62 9.61 -8.31
CA GLY A 92 8.90 8.71 -9.43
C GLY A 92 10.15 9.05 -10.22
N ASP A 93 10.49 10.32 -10.32
CA ASP A 93 11.69 10.87 -10.99
C ASP A 93 12.96 10.83 -10.13
N CYS A 94 12.86 10.54 -8.82
CA CYS A 94 13.97 10.45 -7.90
C CYS A 94 14.52 9.02 -7.78
N ARG A 95 15.75 8.89 -7.27
CA ARG A 95 16.38 7.61 -6.94
C ARG A 95 16.60 7.50 -5.44
N VAL A 96 16.35 6.31 -4.89
CA VAL A 96 16.62 6.04 -3.47
C VAL A 96 18.11 6.07 -3.19
N ASP A 97 18.53 6.90 -2.22
CA ASP A 97 19.89 6.86 -1.66
C ASP A 97 19.96 5.77 -0.58
N LEU A 98 20.51 4.62 -0.98
CA LEU A 98 20.66 3.47 -0.08
C LEU A 98 21.54 3.76 1.14
N LYS A 99 22.52 4.71 1.04
CA LYS A 99 23.36 5.09 2.18
C LYS A 99 22.55 5.87 3.22
N GLN A 100 21.68 6.77 2.75
CA GLN A 100 20.79 7.51 3.64
C GLN A 100 19.79 6.56 4.31
N VAL A 101 19.17 5.64 3.53
CA VAL A 101 18.26 4.62 4.09
C VAL A 101 18.98 3.78 5.15
N ALA A 102 20.21 3.30 4.89
CA ALA A 102 20.97 2.55 5.87
C ALA A 102 21.19 3.34 7.16
N ARG A 103 21.56 4.63 7.04
CA ARG A 103 21.79 5.50 8.19
C ARG A 103 20.54 5.67 9.05
N VAL A 104 19.42 5.97 8.42
CA VAL A 104 18.12 6.17 9.10
C VAL A 104 17.63 4.87 9.77
N ALA A 105 17.84 3.73 9.14
CA ALA A 105 17.47 2.42 9.66
C ALA A 105 18.43 1.87 10.74
N GLY A 106 19.35 2.68 11.25
CA GLY A 106 20.26 2.29 12.33
C GLY A 106 21.66 1.88 11.91
N GLY A 107 22.05 2.22 10.67
CA GLY A 107 23.36 1.95 10.08
C GLY A 107 23.52 0.53 9.55
N GLY A 108 24.60 0.32 8.79
CA GLY A 108 24.91 -0.95 8.15
C GLY A 108 24.99 -0.83 6.63
N LYS A 109 24.72 -1.93 5.93
CA LYS A 109 24.65 -1.98 4.46
C LYS A 109 23.20 -2.09 4.02
N ALA A 110 22.80 -1.26 3.06
CA ALA A 110 21.49 -1.32 2.44
C ALA A 110 21.58 -1.80 0.99
N ARG A 111 20.61 -2.58 0.57
CA ARG A 111 20.39 -3.02 -0.81
C ARG A 111 18.90 -3.12 -1.08
N PHE A 112 18.48 -3.04 -2.32
CA PHE A 112 17.10 -3.39 -2.65
C PHE A 112 16.82 -4.84 -2.25
N ALA A 113 15.64 -5.08 -1.72
CA ALA A 113 15.22 -6.43 -1.37
C ALA A 113 15.12 -7.30 -2.62
N GLU A 114 15.36 -8.58 -2.46
CA GLU A 114 15.05 -9.57 -3.49
C GLU A 114 13.54 -9.58 -3.76
N GLN A 115 13.16 -9.86 -5.01
CA GLN A 115 11.77 -9.79 -5.44
C GLN A 115 10.83 -10.56 -4.52
N GLY A 116 11.13 -11.81 -4.21
CA GLY A 116 10.29 -12.64 -3.34
C GLY A 116 10.14 -12.08 -1.92
N VAL A 117 11.19 -11.43 -1.39
CA VAL A 117 11.13 -10.75 -0.09
C VAL A 117 10.24 -9.50 -0.17
N ALA A 118 10.40 -8.70 -1.22
CA ALA A 118 9.59 -7.49 -1.42
C ALA A 118 8.11 -7.83 -1.61
N GLU A 119 7.80 -8.87 -2.39
CA GLU A 119 6.43 -9.33 -2.63
C GLU A 119 5.79 -9.93 -1.36
N ALA A 120 6.55 -10.69 -0.57
CA ALA A 120 6.06 -11.22 0.69
C ALA A 120 5.74 -10.12 1.71
N LEU A 121 6.63 -9.13 1.87
CA LEU A 121 6.44 -8.01 2.80
C LEU A 121 5.34 -7.04 2.33
N GLY A 122 5.25 -6.79 1.03
CA GLY A 122 4.21 -5.95 0.44
C GLY A 122 2.86 -6.66 0.30
N ALA A 123 2.86 -8.00 0.42
CA ALA A 123 1.72 -8.89 0.15
C ALA A 123 1.06 -8.58 -1.21
N THR A 124 1.90 -8.36 -2.24
CA THR A 124 1.48 -8.02 -3.60
C THR A 124 2.62 -8.29 -4.58
N VAL A 125 2.32 -8.29 -5.88
CA VAL A 125 3.33 -8.52 -6.92
C VAL A 125 4.21 -7.29 -7.15
N SER A 126 5.41 -7.51 -7.67
CA SER A 126 6.33 -6.43 -8.04
C SER A 126 5.67 -5.44 -9.01
N GLY A 127 5.96 -4.16 -8.83
CA GLY A 127 5.33 -3.06 -9.55
C GLY A 127 3.99 -2.59 -8.97
N THR A 128 3.47 -3.27 -7.95
CA THR A 128 2.19 -2.90 -7.31
C THR A 128 2.31 -2.66 -5.79
N ILE A 129 3.52 -2.64 -5.25
CA ILE A 129 3.76 -2.32 -3.84
C ILE A 129 3.22 -0.92 -3.55
N THR A 130 2.31 -0.83 -2.58
CA THR A 130 1.69 0.44 -2.20
C THR A 130 2.56 1.24 -1.24
N PRO A 131 2.40 2.58 -1.14
CA PRO A 131 3.13 3.39 -0.17
C PRO A 131 2.63 3.21 1.28
N PHE A 132 1.79 2.22 1.52
CA PHE A 132 1.28 1.83 2.83
C PHE A 132 1.85 0.47 3.21
N SER A 133 2.32 0.34 4.45
CA SER A 133 2.71 -0.96 4.98
C SER A 133 1.56 -1.61 5.75
N PHE A 134 1.30 -2.86 5.44
CA PHE A 134 0.40 -3.72 6.20
C PHE A 134 1.15 -4.84 6.92
N HIS A 135 2.48 -4.79 6.93
CA HIS A 135 3.35 -5.74 7.60
C HIS A 135 4.04 -5.08 8.79
N PRO A 136 4.01 -5.69 10.00
CA PRO A 136 4.55 -5.06 11.21
C PRO A 136 6.06 -4.78 11.15
N ASP A 137 6.80 -5.60 10.40
CA ASP A 137 8.26 -5.48 10.28
C ASP A 137 8.71 -4.60 9.09
N LEU A 138 7.78 -3.96 8.39
CA LEU A 138 8.07 -3.09 7.26
C LEU A 138 7.80 -1.63 7.62
N GLN A 139 8.85 -0.95 8.08
CA GLN A 139 8.79 0.49 8.39
C GLN A 139 8.71 1.33 7.11
N VAL A 140 7.85 2.34 7.09
CA VAL A 140 7.72 3.26 5.95
C VAL A 140 8.61 4.49 6.16
N LEU A 141 9.50 4.73 5.20
CA LEU A 141 10.27 5.97 5.06
C LEU A 141 9.76 6.71 3.82
N ALA A 142 9.42 7.99 3.96
CA ALA A 142 8.96 8.83 2.85
C ALA A 142 9.90 10.01 2.65
N ASP A 143 10.29 10.26 1.41
CA ASP A 143 11.07 11.44 1.07
C ASP A 143 10.20 12.69 1.18
N PRO A 144 10.67 13.80 1.78
CA PRO A 144 9.90 15.02 1.91
C PRO A 144 9.47 15.63 0.57
N ALA A 145 10.21 15.43 -0.52
CA ALA A 145 9.88 15.92 -1.85
C ALA A 145 8.53 15.36 -2.39
N LEU A 146 8.04 14.25 -1.86
CA LEU A 146 6.68 13.76 -2.17
C LEU A 146 5.59 14.78 -1.81
N PHE A 147 5.82 15.56 -0.76
CA PHE A 147 4.83 16.49 -0.22
C PHE A 147 4.83 17.87 -0.89
N ASP A 148 5.73 18.07 -1.87
CA ASP A 148 5.66 19.20 -2.79
C ASP A 148 4.51 19.04 -3.80
N GLN A 149 4.00 17.81 -3.96
CA GLN A 149 2.87 17.49 -4.82
C GLN A 149 1.56 17.47 -4.02
N PRO A 150 0.48 18.08 -4.52
CA PRO A 150 -0.82 18.10 -3.84
C PRO A 150 -1.49 16.73 -3.80
N GLU A 151 -1.21 15.88 -4.78
CA GLU A 151 -1.73 14.51 -4.92
C GLU A 151 -0.59 13.54 -5.21
N LEU A 152 -0.74 12.31 -4.72
CA LEU A 152 0.14 11.19 -4.98
C LEU A 152 -0.61 10.11 -5.76
N TYR A 153 0.09 9.51 -6.72
CA TYR A 153 -0.41 8.47 -7.61
C TYR A 153 0.41 7.19 -7.44
N PHE A 154 -0.26 6.06 -7.33
CA PHE A 154 0.40 4.75 -7.21
C PHE A 154 -0.53 3.61 -7.64
N ASN A 155 0.03 2.45 -7.93
CA ASN A 155 -0.75 1.25 -8.22
C ASN A 155 -1.46 0.76 -6.95
N ALA A 156 -2.75 0.47 -7.04
CA ALA A 156 -3.60 0.07 -5.92
C ALA A 156 -3.43 -1.43 -5.57
N ALA A 157 -2.20 -1.92 -5.38
CA ALA A 157 -1.87 -3.33 -5.23
C ALA A 157 -2.32 -4.20 -6.42
N ARG A 158 -2.50 -3.59 -7.60
CA ARG A 158 -2.89 -4.23 -8.86
C ARG A 158 -2.12 -3.56 -10.00
N LEU A 159 -1.79 -4.33 -11.04
CA LEU A 159 -1.13 -3.78 -12.23
C LEU A 159 -2.07 -2.95 -13.11
N ASP A 160 -3.35 -3.25 -13.09
CA ASP A 160 -4.39 -2.69 -13.96
C ASP A 160 -5.24 -1.59 -13.30
N ARG A 161 -4.89 -1.22 -12.06
CA ARG A 161 -5.64 -0.20 -11.31
C ARG A 161 -4.73 0.63 -10.42
N SER A 162 -4.90 1.93 -10.52
CA SER A 162 -4.18 2.92 -9.72
C SER A 162 -5.13 3.74 -8.87
N VAL A 163 -4.56 4.45 -7.92
CA VAL A 163 -5.27 5.37 -7.05
C VAL A 163 -4.53 6.70 -6.97
N ALA A 164 -5.30 7.80 -6.86
CA ALA A 164 -4.83 9.11 -6.51
C ALA A 164 -5.44 9.54 -5.17
N ILE A 165 -4.61 10.05 -4.28
CA ILE A 165 -5.01 10.62 -2.98
C ILE A 165 -4.28 11.94 -2.72
N LYS A 166 -4.82 12.78 -1.87
CA LYS A 166 -4.09 13.97 -1.41
C LYS A 166 -2.86 13.57 -0.61
N SER A 167 -1.74 14.25 -0.82
CA SER A 167 -0.49 14.00 -0.07
C SER A 167 -0.66 14.20 1.43
N ALA A 168 -1.51 15.14 1.84
CA ALA A 168 -1.86 15.34 3.26
C ALA A 168 -2.60 14.13 3.86
N ASP A 169 -3.49 13.48 3.10
CA ASP A 169 -4.20 12.27 3.54
C ASP A 169 -3.26 11.07 3.61
N TYR A 170 -2.32 10.95 2.64
CA TYR A 170 -1.26 9.94 2.72
C TYR A 170 -0.46 10.10 4.02
N LEU A 171 0.03 11.31 4.31
CA LEU A 171 0.82 11.58 5.50
C LEU A 171 0.06 11.23 6.79
N ARG A 172 -1.22 11.57 6.84
CA ARG A 172 -2.10 11.30 7.99
C ARG A 172 -2.34 9.81 8.20
N LEU A 173 -2.57 9.05 7.12
CA LEU A 173 -2.92 7.63 7.20
C LEU A 173 -1.70 6.71 7.33
N ALA A 174 -0.68 6.92 6.50
CA ALA A 174 0.52 6.08 6.47
C ALA A 174 1.44 6.36 7.65
N ARG A 175 1.43 7.59 8.17
CA ARG A 175 2.32 8.07 9.25
C ARG A 175 3.78 7.66 9.02
N PRO A 176 4.33 7.90 7.82
CA PRO A 176 5.68 7.48 7.52
C PRO A 176 6.69 8.29 8.35
N GLN A 177 7.87 7.76 8.53
CA GLN A 177 9.00 8.59 8.95
C GLN A 177 9.43 9.43 7.73
N VAL A 178 9.18 10.73 7.79
CA VAL A 178 9.57 11.66 6.72
C VAL A 178 11.02 12.05 6.91
N VAL A 179 11.85 11.72 5.91
CA VAL A 179 13.29 11.90 5.97
C VAL A 179 13.90 11.89 4.56
N PRO A 180 14.90 12.75 4.25
CA PRO A 180 15.57 12.74 2.95
C PRO A 180 16.23 11.39 2.69
N ILE A 181 15.80 10.73 1.60
CA ILE A 181 16.31 9.42 1.15
C ILE A 181 16.54 9.38 -0.37
N THR A 182 16.58 10.54 -1.02
CA THR A 182 16.93 10.71 -2.43
C THR A 182 18.23 11.46 -2.63
#